data_fdf5610aa12d898dacf696b6800cbae8
#
_entry.id   fdf5610aa12d898dacf696b6800cbae8
#
_cell.length_a   1.000
_cell.length_b   1.000
_cell.length_c   1.000
_cell.angle_alpha   90.00
_cell.angle_beta   90.00
_cell.angle_gamma   90.00
#
_symmetry.space_group_name_H-M   'P 1'
#
loop_
_entity.id
_entity.type
_entity.pdbx_description
1 polymer ?
#
loop_
_entity_poly.entity_id
_entity_poly.type
_entity_poly.pdbx_seq_one_letter_code
_entity_poly.pdbx_strand_id
1 'polypeptide(L)'
;MKDLRGKTALDLCAAPGGKTLQLSAAGANVNAIDISRRRLKFLEENLNRTGLVAHFDTVDAFEITTQQYDVVVLDAPCSATGTIRRHPDLPYAKDGTEFGTLIDMQARLLKHALTFLAPEGRLVYCTCSLLPDEGEAQIETVLKQNNEYEVDPEMFSFEYVQKDWFTENIGLRLRPDYLSSEGGMDGFFASVLRRKV
;
A
#
# COMPACT_ATOMS: atom_id res chain seq x y z
N MET A 1 11.19 7.30 -0.72
CA MET A 1 12.10 7.29 -1.90
C MET A 1 11.80 8.51 -2.73
N LYS A 2 12.74 9.45 -2.86
CA LYS A 2 12.51 10.75 -3.54
C LYS A 2 12.78 10.72 -5.04
N ASP A 3 13.61 9.80 -5.54
CA ASP A 3 13.98 9.65 -6.95
C ASP A 3 13.98 8.16 -7.32
N LEU A 4 13.14 7.82 -8.28
CA LEU A 4 12.98 6.45 -8.77
C LEU A 4 13.40 6.31 -10.25
N ARG A 5 14.14 7.27 -10.79
CA ARG A 5 14.60 7.24 -12.18
C ARG A 5 15.41 5.98 -12.48
N GLY A 6 15.01 5.26 -13.50
CA GLY A 6 15.62 3.99 -13.91
C GLY A 6 15.21 2.77 -13.05
N LYS A 7 14.36 2.97 -12.03
CA LYS A 7 13.83 1.89 -11.20
C LYS A 7 12.54 1.33 -11.79
N THR A 8 12.32 0.04 -11.56
CA THR A 8 11.09 -0.66 -11.91
C THR A 8 10.15 -0.70 -10.70
N ALA A 9 8.87 -0.44 -10.94
CA ALA A 9 7.85 -0.48 -9.88
C ALA A 9 6.64 -1.33 -10.29
N LEU A 10 6.12 -2.09 -9.34
CA LEU A 10 4.87 -2.83 -9.45
C LEU A 10 3.86 -2.23 -8.47
N ASP A 11 2.69 -1.81 -8.96
CA ASP A 11 1.57 -1.35 -8.14
C ASP A 11 0.46 -2.40 -8.19
N LEU A 12 0.32 -3.13 -7.09
CA LEU A 12 -0.70 -4.15 -6.90
C LEU A 12 -1.99 -3.51 -6.35
N CYS A 13 -3.15 -3.85 -6.91
CA CYS A 13 -4.45 -3.26 -6.57
C CYS A 13 -4.48 -1.75 -6.88
N ALA A 14 -3.94 -1.36 -8.03
CA ALA A 14 -3.51 -0.01 -8.38
C ALA A 14 -4.63 1.03 -8.49
N ALA A 15 -5.83 0.61 -8.92
CA ALA A 15 -6.91 1.54 -9.19
C ALA A 15 -7.46 2.24 -7.93
N PRO A 16 -7.74 3.52 -7.98
CA PRO A 16 -7.88 4.42 -9.15
C PRO A 16 -6.59 5.09 -9.64
N GLY A 17 -5.39 4.70 -9.15
CA GLY A 17 -4.11 5.11 -9.70
C GLY A 17 -3.31 6.13 -8.89
N GLY A 18 -3.75 6.49 -7.69
CA GLY A 18 -3.04 7.50 -6.89
C GLY A 18 -1.57 7.17 -6.63
N LYS A 19 -1.27 5.91 -6.28
CA LYS A 19 0.10 5.45 -6.02
C LYS A 19 0.88 5.23 -7.31
N THR A 20 0.24 4.70 -8.35
CA THR A 20 0.80 4.61 -9.70
C THR A 20 1.32 5.96 -10.20
N LEU A 21 0.50 7.02 -10.05
CA LEU A 21 0.88 8.38 -10.45
C LEU A 21 2.07 8.90 -9.63
N GLN A 22 2.11 8.65 -8.34
CA GLN A 22 3.24 9.04 -7.48
C GLN A 22 4.54 8.34 -7.90
N LEU A 23 4.50 7.05 -8.19
CA LEU A 23 5.64 6.28 -8.65
C LEU A 23 6.13 6.78 -10.01
N SER A 24 5.21 7.01 -10.96
CA SER A 24 5.53 7.56 -12.28
C SER A 24 6.11 8.98 -12.18
N ALA A 25 5.54 9.85 -11.35
CA ALA A 25 6.05 11.21 -11.12
C ALA A 25 7.45 11.20 -10.46
N ALA A 26 7.79 10.18 -9.68
CA ALA A 26 9.12 9.97 -9.12
C ALA A 26 10.12 9.39 -10.15
N GLY A 27 9.67 9.07 -11.38
CA GLY A 27 10.50 8.62 -12.49
C GLY A 27 10.62 7.11 -12.64
N ALA A 28 9.84 6.31 -11.93
CA ALA A 28 9.83 4.86 -12.07
C ALA A 28 9.19 4.40 -13.38
N ASN A 29 9.67 3.26 -13.90
CA ASN A 29 8.95 2.47 -14.90
C ASN A 29 7.89 1.64 -14.17
N VAL A 30 6.62 2.03 -14.26
CA VAL A 30 5.53 1.46 -13.46
C VAL A 30 4.73 0.45 -14.26
N ASN A 31 4.57 -0.74 -13.68
CA ASN A 31 3.52 -1.70 -14.03
C ASN A 31 2.45 -1.64 -12.96
N ALA A 32 1.21 -1.31 -13.35
CA ALA A 32 0.07 -1.21 -12.46
C ALA A 32 -0.94 -2.31 -12.80
N ILE A 33 -1.44 -3.02 -11.81
CA ILE A 33 -2.45 -4.05 -12.04
C ILE A 33 -3.63 -3.88 -11.10
N ASP A 34 -4.80 -4.19 -11.60
CA ASP A 34 -6.03 -4.27 -10.80
C ASP A 34 -6.98 -5.28 -11.44
N ILE A 35 -7.70 -6.03 -10.62
CA ILE A 35 -8.68 -7.00 -11.10
C ILE A 35 -9.90 -6.33 -11.75
N SER A 36 -10.14 -5.05 -11.45
CA SER A 36 -11.31 -4.30 -11.87
C SER A 36 -11.03 -3.42 -13.09
N ARG A 37 -11.38 -3.92 -14.28
CA ARG A 37 -11.32 -3.13 -15.50
C ARG A 37 -12.08 -1.78 -15.40
N ARG A 38 -13.19 -1.76 -14.65
CA ARG A 38 -13.97 -0.53 -14.43
C ARG A 38 -13.16 0.51 -13.64
N ARG A 39 -12.43 0.09 -12.61
CA ARG A 39 -11.62 0.99 -11.79
C ARG A 39 -10.37 1.45 -12.54
N LEU A 40 -9.78 0.61 -13.40
CA LEU A 40 -8.63 0.98 -14.23
C LEU A 40 -8.92 2.09 -15.24
N LYS A 41 -10.18 2.31 -15.64
CA LYS A 41 -10.54 3.48 -16.44
C LYS A 41 -10.24 4.80 -15.73
N PHE A 42 -10.43 4.87 -14.42
CA PHE A 42 -10.06 6.06 -13.65
C PHE A 42 -8.53 6.26 -13.61
N LEU A 43 -7.76 5.16 -13.54
CA LEU A 43 -6.30 5.23 -13.65
C LEU A 43 -5.89 5.79 -15.01
N GLU A 44 -6.45 5.27 -16.10
CA GLU A 44 -6.20 5.75 -17.47
C GLU A 44 -6.54 7.23 -17.62
N GLU A 45 -7.72 7.66 -17.16
CA GLU A 45 -8.14 9.07 -17.16
C GLU A 45 -7.16 9.94 -16.36
N ASN A 46 -6.69 9.47 -15.22
CA ASN A 46 -5.73 10.19 -14.39
C ASN A 46 -4.34 10.28 -15.04
N LEU A 47 -3.84 9.21 -15.67
CA LEU A 47 -2.60 9.25 -16.45
C LEU A 47 -2.71 10.29 -17.58
N ASN A 48 -3.80 10.27 -18.35
CA ASN A 48 -4.03 11.22 -19.42
C ASN A 48 -4.10 12.68 -18.91
N ARG A 49 -4.81 12.91 -17.81
CA ARG A 49 -4.96 14.25 -17.21
C ARG A 49 -3.64 14.82 -16.70
N THR A 50 -2.75 13.96 -16.18
CA THR A 50 -1.48 14.40 -15.58
C THR A 50 -0.31 14.38 -16.56
N GLY A 51 -0.46 13.75 -17.74
CA GLY A 51 0.62 13.53 -18.69
C GLY A 51 1.68 12.52 -18.18
N LEU A 52 1.37 11.76 -17.14
CA LEU A 52 2.23 10.71 -16.61
C LEU A 52 2.03 9.41 -17.39
N VAL A 53 3.03 8.53 -17.34
CA VAL A 53 3.04 7.27 -18.08
C VAL A 53 3.21 6.09 -17.14
N ALA A 54 2.38 5.09 -17.29
CA ALA A 54 2.52 3.78 -16.66
C ALA A 54 1.95 2.70 -17.60
N HIS A 55 2.50 1.50 -17.54
CA HIS A 55 1.84 0.34 -18.10
C HIS A 55 0.78 -0.17 -17.11
N PHE A 56 -0.40 -0.58 -17.59
CA PHE A 56 -1.43 -1.11 -16.71
C PHE A 56 -2.25 -2.22 -17.38
N ASP A 57 -2.60 -3.24 -16.58
CA ASP A 57 -3.35 -4.40 -17.04
C ASP A 57 -4.47 -4.80 -16.08
N THR A 58 -5.55 -5.37 -16.67
CA THR A 58 -6.62 -5.99 -15.90
C THR A 58 -6.26 -7.45 -15.65
N VAL A 59 -5.70 -7.72 -14.47
CA VAL A 59 -5.19 -9.05 -14.10
C VAL A 59 -5.39 -9.25 -12.61
N ASP A 60 -5.66 -10.48 -12.18
CA ASP A 60 -5.61 -10.85 -10.77
C ASP A 60 -4.15 -10.84 -10.29
N ALA A 61 -3.88 -10.19 -9.17
CA ALA A 61 -2.55 -10.13 -8.60
C ALA A 61 -1.90 -11.51 -8.39
N PHE A 62 -2.71 -12.55 -8.16
CA PHE A 62 -2.22 -13.93 -8.00
C PHE A 62 -1.85 -14.63 -9.31
N GLU A 63 -2.25 -14.10 -10.46
CA GLU A 63 -1.97 -14.69 -11.77
C GLU A 63 -0.67 -14.19 -12.40
N ILE A 64 -0.10 -13.07 -11.86
CA ILE A 64 1.17 -12.56 -12.37
C ILE A 64 2.35 -13.43 -11.91
N THR A 65 3.29 -13.64 -12.82
CA THR A 65 4.47 -14.45 -12.61
C THR A 65 5.75 -13.63 -12.61
N THR A 66 6.69 -14.11 -11.91
CA THR A 66 8.02 -13.69 -11.51
C THR A 66 8.80 -12.74 -12.42
N GLN A 67 8.47 -11.48 -12.40
CA GLN A 67 9.44 -10.41 -12.65
C GLN A 67 9.80 -9.78 -11.31
N GLN A 68 11.08 -9.45 -11.09
CA GLN A 68 11.51 -8.74 -9.89
C GLN A 68 11.48 -7.23 -10.11
N TYR A 69 11.10 -6.49 -9.05
CA TYR A 69 10.96 -5.05 -9.07
C TYR A 69 11.77 -4.40 -7.94
N ASP A 70 12.30 -3.21 -8.22
CA ASP A 70 12.96 -2.38 -7.20
C ASP A 70 11.97 -1.86 -6.16
N VAL A 71 10.72 -1.61 -6.57
CA VAL A 71 9.63 -1.14 -5.71
C VAL A 71 8.38 -1.95 -5.98
N VAL A 72 7.78 -2.50 -4.93
CA VAL A 72 6.45 -3.11 -4.98
C VAL A 72 5.54 -2.32 -4.05
N VAL A 73 4.38 -1.90 -4.53
CA VAL A 73 3.34 -1.28 -3.72
C VAL A 73 2.13 -2.20 -3.66
N LEU A 74 1.70 -2.50 -2.46
CA LEU A 74 0.47 -3.21 -2.18
C LEU A 74 -0.46 -2.30 -1.38
N ASP A 75 -1.35 -1.58 -2.09
CA ASP A 75 -2.49 -0.89 -1.49
C ASP A 75 -3.63 -1.89 -1.33
N ALA A 76 -3.59 -2.64 -0.22
CA ALA A 76 -4.39 -3.82 -0.07
C ALA A 76 -5.89 -3.51 0.05
N PRO A 77 -6.77 -4.32 -0.57
CA PRO A 77 -8.19 -4.24 -0.32
C PRO A 77 -8.46 -4.38 1.18
N CYS A 78 -9.21 -3.45 1.77
CA CYS A 78 -9.41 -3.40 3.21
C CYS A 78 -10.82 -2.89 3.59
N SER A 79 -11.12 -2.89 4.87
CA SER A 79 -12.39 -2.40 5.41
C SER A 79 -12.64 -0.91 5.14
N ALA A 80 -11.59 -0.13 4.82
CA ALA A 80 -11.61 1.31 4.61
C ALA A 80 -12.11 2.12 5.83
N THR A 81 -12.06 1.57 7.03
CA THR A 81 -12.53 2.22 8.27
C THR A 81 -11.81 3.55 8.57
N GLY A 82 -10.60 3.72 8.04
CA GLY A 82 -9.84 4.98 8.16
C GLY A 82 -10.46 6.15 7.39
N THR A 83 -11.37 5.89 6.45
CA THR A 83 -12.04 6.94 5.67
C THR A 83 -13.32 7.47 6.34
N ILE A 84 -13.58 7.07 7.58
CA ILE A 84 -14.79 7.42 8.34
C ILE A 84 -15.06 8.92 8.40
N ARG A 85 -14.02 9.75 8.41
CA ARG A 85 -14.14 11.22 8.38
C ARG A 85 -14.85 11.71 7.10
N ARG A 86 -14.61 11.09 5.97
CA ARG A 86 -15.25 11.39 4.68
C ARG A 86 -16.52 10.57 4.44
N HIS A 87 -16.62 9.45 5.11
CA HIS A 87 -17.71 8.48 4.99
C HIS A 87 -18.26 8.13 6.38
N PRO A 88 -18.96 9.06 7.05
CA PRO A 88 -19.45 8.86 8.42
C PRO A 88 -20.55 7.78 8.55
N ASP A 89 -21.09 7.35 7.42
CA ASP A 89 -22.04 6.25 7.29
C ASP A 89 -21.41 4.85 7.34
N LEU A 90 -20.08 4.75 7.23
CA LEU A 90 -19.36 3.45 7.20
C LEU A 90 -19.77 2.48 8.31
N PRO A 91 -19.91 2.87 9.59
CA PRO A 91 -20.31 1.95 10.66
C PRO A 91 -21.71 1.38 10.48
N TYR A 92 -22.56 2.03 9.68
CA TYR A 92 -23.92 1.58 9.37
C TYR A 92 -24.00 0.82 8.05
N ALA A 93 -23.08 1.10 7.13
CA ALA A 93 -23.00 0.46 5.81
C ALA A 93 -22.26 -0.88 5.85
N LYS A 94 -21.39 -1.10 6.84
CA LYS A 94 -20.58 -2.32 7.00
C LYS A 94 -20.87 -2.96 8.35
N ASP A 95 -21.33 -4.21 8.32
CA ASP A 95 -21.62 -5.00 9.51
C ASP A 95 -20.43 -5.82 10.05
N GLY A 96 -19.27 -5.73 9.39
CA GLY A 96 -18.05 -6.43 9.78
C GLY A 96 -17.94 -7.88 9.30
N THR A 97 -18.95 -8.45 8.67
CA THR A 97 -18.90 -9.85 8.21
C THR A 97 -17.81 -10.11 7.17
N GLU A 98 -17.38 -9.09 6.44
CA GLU A 98 -16.34 -9.18 5.41
C GLU A 98 -14.91 -9.11 5.99
N PHE A 99 -14.71 -8.67 7.24
CA PHE A 99 -13.37 -8.35 7.77
C PHE A 99 -12.45 -9.56 7.77
N GLY A 100 -12.93 -10.72 8.22
CA GLY A 100 -12.13 -11.95 8.21
C GLY A 100 -11.62 -12.31 6.80
N THR A 101 -12.50 -12.22 5.80
CA THR A 101 -12.14 -12.52 4.40
C THR A 101 -11.12 -11.52 3.85
N LEU A 102 -11.24 -10.23 4.21
CA LEU A 102 -10.29 -9.20 3.81
C LEU A 102 -8.92 -9.43 4.45
N ILE A 103 -8.88 -9.74 5.74
CA ILE A 103 -7.66 -10.02 6.50
C ILE A 103 -6.90 -11.21 5.88
N ASP A 104 -7.61 -12.31 5.57
CA ASP A 104 -7.03 -13.49 4.92
C ASP A 104 -6.51 -13.17 3.51
N MET A 105 -7.26 -12.37 2.74
CA MET A 105 -6.83 -11.93 1.40
C MET A 105 -5.57 -11.07 1.50
N GLN A 106 -5.51 -10.12 2.43
CA GLN A 106 -4.35 -9.26 2.67
C GLN A 106 -3.10 -10.09 3.02
N ALA A 107 -3.23 -11.08 3.91
CA ALA A 107 -2.13 -11.96 4.28
C ALA A 107 -1.57 -12.70 3.06
N ARG A 108 -2.43 -13.23 2.20
CA ARG A 108 -2.04 -13.92 0.96
C ARG A 108 -1.39 -12.97 -0.04
N LEU A 109 -1.98 -11.78 -0.25
CA LEU A 109 -1.43 -10.76 -1.15
C LEU A 109 -0.07 -10.27 -0.67
N LEU A 110 0.09 -10.01 0.61
CA LEU A 110 1.35 -9.54 1.20
C LEU A 110 2.46 -10.59 1.02
N LYS A 111 2.17 -11.86 1.30
CA LYS A 111 3.11 -12.96 1.06
C LYS A 111 3.48 -13.07 -0.42
N HIS A 112 2.51 -12.93 -1.31
CA HIS A 112 2.74 -12.99 -2.75
C HIS A 112 3.56 -11.78 -3.23
N ALA A 113 3.27 -10.57 -2.75
CA ALA A 113 3.99 -9.35 -3.09
C ALA A 113 5.49 -9.42 -2.76
N LEU A 114 5.86 -10.09 -1.66
CA LEU A 114 7.27 -10.30 -1.29
C LEU A 114 8.05 -11.10 -2.35
N THR A 115 7.39 -11.96 -3.13
CA THR A 115 8.07 -12.76 -4.18
C THR A 115 8.54 -11.92 -5.36
N PHE A 116 7.99 -10.73 -5.53
CA PHE A 116 8.35 -9.79 -6.61
C PHE A 116 9.51 -8.85 -6.24
N LEU A 117 10.02 -8.91 -5.02
CA LEU A 117 11.11 -8.01 -4.63
C LEU A 117 12.45 -8.42 -5.24
N ALA A 118 13.08 -7.47 -5.93
CA ALA A 118 14.50 -7.54 -6.24
C ALA A 118 15.34 -7.62 -4.95
N PRO A 119 16.62 -8.06 -4.99
CA PRO A 119 17.45 -8.23 -3.80
C PRO A 119 17.50 -6.97 -2.90
N GLU A 120 17.59 -5.78 -3.49
CA GLU A 120 17.58 -4.50 -2.78
C GLU A 120 16.23 -3.76 -2.87
N GLY A 121 15.20 -4.48 -3.32
CA GLY A 121 13.85 -3.93 -3.50
C GLY A 121 13.16 -3.62 -2.18
N ARG A 122 12.13 -2.78 -2.28
CA ARG A 122 11.28 -2.39 -1.15
C ARG A 122 9.82 -2.66 -1.47
N LEU A 123 9.12 -3.28 -0.52
CA LEU A 123 7.68 -3.46 -0.55
C LEU A 123 7.03 -2.43 0.36
N VAL A 124 6.14 -1.62 -0.18
CA VAL A 124 5.25 -0.74 0.58
C VAL A 124 3.90 -1.45 0.71
N TYR A 125 3.58 -1.91 1.91
CA TYR A 125 2.26 -2.39 2.28
C TYR A 125 1.46 -1.25 2.88
N CYS A 126 0.23 -1.05 2.47
CA CYS A 126 -0.63 -0.04 3.09
C CYS A 126 -2.12 -0.40 3.01
N THR A 127 -2.87 0.17 3.96
CA THR A 127 -4.34 0.08 4.03
C THR A 127 -4.93 1.39 4.53
N CYS A 128 -6.11 1.75 4.05
CA CYS A 128 -6.90 2.84 4.62
C CYS A 128 -7.82 2.34 5.75
N SER A 129 -7.28 1.47 6.61
CA SER A 129 -8.00 0.88 7.75
C SER A 129 -7.45 1.39 9.08
N LEU A 130 -8.34 1.49 10.09
CA LEU A 130 -7.98 1.72 11.49
C LEU A 130 -7.79 0.41 12.28
N LEU A 131 -8.14 -0.72 11.68
CA LEU A 131 -8.04 -2.02 12.35
C LEU A 131 -6.58 -2.48 12.38
N PRO A 132 -6.02 -2.81 13.57
CA PRO A 132 -4.67 -3.36 13.66
C PRO A 132 -4.50 -4.67 12.90
N ASP A 133 -5.58 -5.46 12.79
CA ASP A 133 -5.60 -6.74 12.05
C ASP A 133 -5.35 -6.56 10.55
N GLU A 134 -5.66 -5.39 9.99
CA GLU A 134 -5.42 -5.03 8.59
C GLU A 134 -4.11 -4.23 8.40
N GLY A 135 -3.36 -3.99 9.47
CA GLY A 135 -2.12 -3.23 9.48
C GLY A 135 -0.99 -3.96 10.19
N GLU A 136 -0.77 -3.61 11.45
CA GLU A 136 0.34 -4.09 12.28
C GLU A 136 0.41 -5.62 12.35
N ALA A 137 -0.72 -6.28 12.59
CA ALA A 137 -0.78 -7.74 12.72
C ALA A 137 -0.39 -8.46 11.42
N GLN A 138 -0.69 -7.87 10.24
CA GLN A 138 -0.24 -8.40 8.95
C GLN A 138 1.28 -8.40 8.85
N ILE A 139 1.91 -7.28 9.19
CA ILE A 139 3.37 -7.14 9.13
C ILE A 139 4.04 -8.08 10.13
N GLU A 140 3.57 -8.11 11.38
CA GLU A 140 4.13 -9.03 12.39
C GLU A 140 4.04 -10.48 11.95
N THR A 141 2.88 -10.87 11.41
CA THR A 141 2.65 -12.26 10.98
C THR A 141 3.57 -12.64 9.82
N VAL A 142 3.67 -11.78 8.80
CA VAL A 142 4.51 -12.09 7.64
C VAL A 142 5.98 -12.15 8.00
N LEU A 143 6.46 -11.28 8.89
CA LEU A 143 7.85 -11.28 9.34
C LEU A 143 8.19 -12.49 10.24
N LYS A 144 7.26 -12.95 11.07
CA LYS A 144 7.41 -14.20 11.84
C LYS A 144 7.54 -15.42 10.93
N GLN A 145 6.87 -15.41 9.79
CA GLN A 145 6.87 -16.53 8.83
C GLN A 145 8.02 -16.47 7.82
N ASN A 146 8.63 -15.29 7.61
CA ASN A 146 9.64 -15.04 6.58
C ASN A 146 10.82 -14.25 7.17
N ASN A 147 11.73 -15.00 7.82
CA ASN A 147 12.87 -14.43 8.56
C ASN A 147 13.87 -13.64 7.71
N GLU A 148 13.80 -13.75 6.39
CA GLU A 148 14.65 -13.06 5.43
C GLU A 148 14.25 -11.60 5.18
N TYR A 149 13.09 -11.17 5.70
CA TYR A 149 12.60 -9.80 5.56
C TYR A 149 12.60 -9.07 6.91
N GLU A 150 12.65 -7.77 6.84
CA GLU A 150 12.55 -6.86 7.98
C GLU A 150 11.78 -5.59 7.57
N VAL A 151 11.32 -4.83 8.57
CA VAL A 151 10.86 -3.46 8.32
C VAL A 151 12.06 -2.60 7.98
N ASP A 152 12.00 -1.84 6.90
CA ASP A 152 13.09 -0.94 6.49
C ASP A 152 13.26 0.19 7.51
N PRO A 153 14.39 0.26 8.24
CA PRO A 153 14.58 1.30 9.25
C PRO A 153 14.60 2.72 8.68
N GLU A 154 14.85 2.89 7.38
CA GLU A 154 14.82 4.20 6.74
C GLU A 154 13.43 4.84 6.76
N MET A 155 12.34 4.04 6.86
CA MET A 155 10.99 4.59 6.95
C MET A 155 10.76 5.46 8.18
N PHE A 156 11.50 5.21 9.26
CA PHE A 156 11.35 5.96 10.52
C PHE A 156 12.10 7.31 10.53
N SER A 157 12.79 7.63 9.45
CA SER A 157 13.58 8.87 9.29
C SER A 157 12.89 9.93 8.44
N PHE A 158 11.62 9.79 8.11
CA PHE A 158 10.90 10.79 7.32
C PHE A 158 10.72 12.10 8.10
N GLU A 159 11.32 13.16 7.59
CA GLU A 159 11.45 14.48 8.23
C GLU A 159 10.10 15.15 8.53
N TYR A 160 9.06 14.83 7.75
CA TYR A 160 7.72 15.43 7.88
C TYR A 160 6.72 14.55 8.64
N VAL A 161 7.16 13.42 9.20
CA VAL A 161 6.31 12.50 9.96
C VAL A 161 6.67 12.61 11.43
N GLN A 162 5.66 12.82 12.27
CA GLN A 162 5.86 12.86 13.72
C GLN A 162 6.25 11.45 14.23
N LYS A 163 7.21 11.39 15.15
CA LYS A 163 7.75 10.11 15.63
C LYS A 163 6.73 9.26 16.36
N ASP A 164 5.79 9.88 17.05
CA ASP A 164 4.70 9.22 17.76
C ASP A 164 3.60 8.66 16.85
N TRP A 165 3.68 8.93 15.55
CA TRP A 165 2.80 8.29 14.56
C TRP A 165 3.30 6.90 14.12
N PHE A 166 4.52 6.53 14.47
CA PHE A 166 5.04 5.19 14.23
C PHE A 166 4.69 4.24 15.38
N THR A 167 4.25 3.05 15.05
CA THR A 167 3.92 1.97 15.98
C THR A 167 5.06 0.97 16.07
N GLU A 168 5.68 0.86 17.25
CA GLU A 168 6.61 -0.22 17.69
C GLU A 168 7.61 -0.75 16.63
N ASN A 169 8.16 0.10 15.78
CA ASN A 169 9.04 -0.27 14.66
C ASN A 169 8.37 -1.18 13.60
N ILE A 170 7.04 -1.19 13.52
CA ILE A 170 6.26 -1.97 12.56
C ILE A 170 5.83 -1.12 11.38
N GLY A 171 5.39 0.12 11.62
CA GLY A 171 4.87 0.97 10.56
C GLY A 171 4.40 2.33 11.02
N LEU A 172 3.89 3.09 10.08
CA LEU A 172 3.23 4.37 10.28
C LEU A 172 1.73 4.15 10.44
N ARG A 173 1.17 4.64 11.54
CA ARG A 173 -0.28 4.66 11.79
C ARG A 173 -0.78 6.10 11.82
N LEU A 174 -1.56 6.49 10.83
CA LEU A 174 -2.27 7.76 10.82
C LEU A 174 -3.67 7.59 11.41
N ARG A 175 -4.11 8.58 12.18
CA ARG A 175 -5.40 8.55 12.86
C ARG A 175 -6.23 9.80 12.51
N PRO A 176 -7.55 9.70 12.49
CA PRO A 176 -8.43 10.82 12.14
C PRO A 176 -8.34 12.04 13.08
N ASP A 177 -7.89 11.85 14.32
CA ASP A 177 -7.70 12.89 15.32
C ASP A 177 -6.35 13.65 15.14
N TYR A 178 -5.43 13.14 14.33
CA TYR A 178 -4.18 13.85 14.04
C TYR A 178 -4.45 15.10 13.19
N LEU A 179 -3.69 16.16 13.44
CA LEU A 179 -3.86 17.47 12.80
C LEU A 179 -5.30 18.01 12.92
N SER A 180 -5.97 17.77 14.05
CA SER A 180 -7.35 18.18 14.27
C SER A 180 -7.55 19.69 14.12
N SER A 181 -6.55 20.51 14.48
CA SER A 181 -6.54 21.98 14.27
C SER A 181 -6.53 22.37 12.78
N GLU A 182 -6.09 21.48 11.90
CA GLU A 182 -5.99 21.68 10.46
C GLU A 182 -7.10 20.95 9.68
N GLY A 183 -8.10 20.40 10.39
CA GLY A 183 -9.24 19.69 9.81
C GLY A 183 -9.11 18.17 9.84
N GLY A 184 -8.08 17.63 10.50
CA GLY A 184 -7.86 16.19 10.62
C GLY A 184 -7.37 15.53 9.33
N MET A 185 -7.23 14.22 9.35
CA MET A 185 -6.82 13.40 8.20
C MET A 185 -7.58 12.08 8.16
N ASP A 186 -7.44 11.32 7.08
CA ASP A 186 -7.93 9.95 7.04
C ASP A 186 -7.02 9.05 7.87
N GLY A 187 -7.62 8.01 8.48
CA GLY A 187 -6.85 6.93 9.08
C GLY A 187 -6.15 6.10 8.01
N PHE A 188 -4.91 5.70 8.28
CA PHE A 188 -4.11 4.97 7.32
C PHE A 188 -3.03 4.16 8.03
N PHE A 189 -2.65 3.03 7.48
CA PHE A 189 -1.47 2.28 7.89
C PHE A 189 -0.52 2.12 6.72
N ALA A 190 0.78 2.23 6.96
CA ALA A 190 1.81 1.91 6.00
C ALA A 190 3.04 1.29 6.65
N SER A 191 3.61 0.29 6.00
CA SER A 191 4.90 -0.30 6.38
C SER A 191 5.76 -0.51 5.14
N VAL A 192 7.06 -0.39 5.31
CA VAL A 192 8.04 -0.67 4.23
C VAL A 192 8.87 -1.87 4.63
N LEU A 193 8.86 -2.90 3.81
CA LEU A 193 9.62 -4.13 4.00
C LEU A 193 10.77 -4.21 3.01
N ARG A 194 11.89 -4.81 3.44
CA ARG A 194 13.05 -5.13 2.60
C ARG A 194 13.62 -6.49 2.97
N ARG A 195 14.47 -7.06 2.13
CA ARG A 195 15.31 -8.20 2.52
C ARG A 195 16.36 -7.75 3.54
N LYS A 196 16.64 -8.61 4.50
CA LYS A 196 17.79 -8.42 5.40
C LYS A 196 19.09 -8.50 4.59
N VAL A 197 20.03 -7.64 4.93
CA VAL A 197 21.38 -7.62 4.37
C VAL A 197 22.28 -8.59 5.13
#